data_067f6d7bc6fd8f4e74f61d77633a65a2
#
_entry.id   067f6d7bc6fd8f4e74f61d77633a65a2
#
_cell.length_a   1.000
_cell.length_b   1.000
_cell.length_c   1.000
_cell.angle_alpha   90.00
_cell.angle_beta   90.00
_cell.angle_gamma   90.00
#
_symmetry.space_group_name_H-M   'P 1'
#
loop_
_entity.id
_entity.type
_entity.pdbx_description
1 polymer ?
#
loop_
_entity_poly.entity_id
_entity_poly.type
_entity_poly.pdbx_seq_one_letter_code
_entity_poly.pdbx_strand_id
1 'polypeptide(L)'
;MEQLFQKLRPEQRLVNILFDEVKLTETLRYSGGRVVGYSQNNSCNTDVLATHALVIEVVCHYGGPKYILRIHPVAKLNSDQLKEILLEALVAVRNAGGTIISCVCDNCNTNVAVYGKLGGPGKAFIKAINSHVFLVYDYVHSFKNVRNNWITVHDKELAFTKDGETYVARWKDLEALYDEDRKNSIRLTKITYTAVYPKPLQRQSVPFVCQIFNDKTVAALSTLKDKLAISEGTIIFVKLITDWFHMMNVKDRYSGMNMRDECRQPWTKNCSTFKKLNEVCDVISSCAWSGGRGRTQKLTKQTAEAMVLSTKANIEAATILLNQHNFTYVLPGVFADEALEKFFGQARQRSGGNFYIDVVDIKAAAKTKNLHALLANECTPHQSCLDVFCPSNICIDDFLFDITIADTEDLVQSNDSIKHKIIFLAGYLEHKFQANIMSVETEDVDDHHINSEFLKNLNRGGLTIPLLSTVHFVHSAYELFHKCNLHCCRAHLSQALASIDSPMVAIQGACLTLSNIFLKAFVLDNSDKERQLGCLRRKEKLLGKN
;
A
#
# COMPACT_ATOMS: atom_id res chain seq x y z
N MET A 1 12.81 29.81 0.90
CA MET A 1 12.42 28.99 2.07
C MET A 1 12.16 29.83 3.30
N GLU A 2 13.03 30.76 3.70
CA GLU A 2 12.79 31.68 4.83
C GLU A 2 11.45 32.39 4.76
N GLN A 3 11.12 33.02 3.62
CA GLN A 3 9.84 33.68 3.40
C GLN A 3 8.64 32.73 3.54
N LEU A 4 8.81 31.45 3.19
CA LEU A 4 7.79 30.43 3.37
C LEU A 4 7.57 30.16 4.86
N PHE A 5 8.65 29.86 5.61
CA PHE A 5 8.54 29.55 7.04
C PHE A 5 8.08 30.73 7.89
N GLN A 6 8.42 31.95 7.51
CA GLN A 6 7.92 33.17 8.20
C GLN A 6 6.40 33.30 8.14
N LYS A 7 5.78 32.86 7.03
CA LYS A 7 4.31 32.87 6.85
C LYS A 7 3.60 31.70 7.53
N LEU A 8 4.33 30.63 7.94
CA LEU A 8 3.75 29.44 8.55
C LEU A 8 3.54 29.64 10.07
N ARG A 9 2.46 29.07 10.58
CA ARG A 9 2.23 28.94 12.02
C ARG A 9 3.29 28.02 12.65
N PRO A 10 3.59 28.14 13.95
CA PRO A 10 4.59 27.32 14.62
C PRO A 10 4.42 25.82 14.38
N GLU A 11 3.18 25.30 14.42
CA GLU A 11 2.87 23.89 14.23
C GLU A 11 3.15 23.43 12.79
N GLN A 12 3.04 24.32 11.82
CA GLN A 12 3.32 24.04 10.41
C GLN A 12 4.83 24.07 10.09
N ARG A 13 5.67 24.55 11.02
CA ARG A 13 7.13 24.54 10.89
C ARG A 13 7.78 23.23 11.33
N LEU A 14 6.97 22.28 11.84
CA LEU A 14 7.41 20.92 12.14
C LEU A 14 7.44 20.11 10.85
N VAL A 15 8.63 19.65 10.45
CA VAL A 15 8.84 19.09 9.11
C VAL A 15 9.61 17.78 9.11
N ASN A 16 9.37 16.98 8.09
CA ASN A 16 10.23 15.89 7.66
C ASN A 16 11.07 16.32 6.46
N ILE A 17 12.29 15.80 6.38
CA ILE A 17 13.14 15.87 5.20
C ILE A 17 13.10 14.53 4.51
N LEU A 18 12.59 14.52 3.27
CA LEU A 18 12.59 13.35 2.40
C LEU A 18 13.74 13.49 1.41
N PHE A 19 14.45 12.40 1.11
CA PHE A 19 15.47 12.41 0.07
C PHE A 19 15.55 11.08 -0.66
N ASP A 20 15.72 11.16 -1.97
CA ASP A 20 15.84 10.00 -2.85
C ASP A 20 16.54 10.39 -4.16
N GLU A 21 17.06 9.40 -4.89
CA GLU A 21 17.72 9.56 -6.17
C GLU A 21 16.80 9.14 -7.31
N VAL A 22 16.65 10.03 -8.30
CA VAL A 22 15.97 9.71 -9.55
C VAL A 22 16.97 9.57 -10.69
N LYS A 23 16.83 8.51 -11.49
CA LYS A 23 17.68 8.29 -12.67
C LYS A 23 17.38 9.33 -13.75
N LEU A 24 18.44 9.88 -14.34
CA LEU A 24 18.38 10.90 -15.39
C LEU A 24 18.80 10.34 -16.75
N THR A 25 18.39 11.04 -17.82
CA THR A 25 19.02 10.93 -19.12
C THR A 25 20.35 11.70 -19.10
N GLU A 26 21.41 11.04 -19.55
CA GLU A 26 22.76 11.59 -19.61
C GLU A 26 22.89 12.54 -20.80
N THR A 27 22.43 13.78 -20.65
CA THR A 27 22.40 14.79 -21.71
C THR A 27 22.87 16.14 -21.22
N LEU A 28 23.49 16.91 -22.10
CA LEU A 28 23.78 18.33 -21.89
C LEU A 28 22.72 19.18 -22.57
N ARG A 29 22.23 20.18 -21.86
CA ARG A 29 21.33 21.20 -22.41
C ARG A 29 21.82 22.59 -22.06
N TYR A 30 21.60 23.54 -22.99
CA TYR A 30 21.81 24.96 -22.73
C TYR A 30 20.54 25.55 -22.14
N SER A 31 20.63 26.07 -20.92
CA SER A 31 19.48 26.63 -20.20
C SER A 31 19.93 27.75 -19.27
N GLY A 32 19.25 28.89 -19.31
CA GLY A 32 19.54 30.03 -18.43
C GLY A 32 20.97 30.58 -18.60
N GLY A 33 21.50 30.63 -19.81
CA GLY A 33 22.80 31.17 -20.10
C GLY A 33 24.00 30.25 -19.78
N ARG A 34 23.76 28.98 -19.45
CA ARG A 34 24.81 28.00 -19.11
C ARG A 34 24.50 26.59 -19.61
N VAL A 35 25.55 25.78 -19.74
CA VAL A 35 25.42 24.34 -20.00
C VAL A 35 25.03 23.63 -18.69
N VAL A 36 23.99 22.79 -18.77
CA VAL A 36 23.43 22.04 -17.63
C VAL A 36 23.41 20.56 -18.00
N GLY A 37 23.73 19.68 -17.04
CA GLY A 37 23.75 18.22 -17.23
C GLY A 37 24.99 17.56 -16.66
N TYR A 38 25.98 18.36 -16.24
CA TYR A 38 27.15 17.82 -15.52
C TYR A 38 26.83 17.48 -14.07
N SER A 39 27.57 16.50 -13.54
CA SER A 39 27.57 16.14 -12.13
C SER A 39 28.16 17.27 -11.27
N GLN A 40 27.54 17.49 -10.10
CA GLN A 40 27.98 18.49 -9.12
C GLN A 40 28.75 17.87 -7.95
N ASN A 41 29.44 16.76 -8.15
CA ASN A 41 30.28 16.17 -7.10
C ASN A 41 31.40 17.13 -6.72
N ASN A 42 31.55 17.42 -5.43
CA ASN A 42 32.32 18.54 -4.82
C ASN A 42 33.83 18.51 -5.00
N SER A 43 34.42 17.69 -5.81
CA SER A 43 35.87 17.68 -5.98
C SER A 43 36.25 17.57 -7.45
N CYS A 44 36.75 18.69 -7.93
CA CYS A 44 37.30 18.89 -9.27
C CYS A 44 36.27 19.02 -10.42
N ASN A 45 36.51 19.98 -11.29
CA ASN A 45 35.92 20.18 -12.62
C ASN A 45 35.99 18.92 -13.44
N THR A 46 35.04 18.01 -13.23
CA THR A 46 34.95 16.81 -14.04
C THR A 46 33.77 17.00 -15.00
N ASP A 47 34.04 16.97 -16.30
CA ASP A 47 33.07 16.97 -17.39
C ASP A 47 32.27 15.64 -17.42
N VAL A 48 31.91 15.10 -16.24
CA VAL A 48 31.16 13.88 -16.09
C VAL A 48 29.67 14.20 -16.11
N LEU A 49 28.93 13.54 -17.00
CA LEU A 49 27.48 13.70 -17.08
C LEU A 49 26.80 13.17 -15.82
N ALA A 50 25.76 13.87 -15.40
CA ALA A 50 24.91 13.40 -14.31
C ALA A 50 24.04 12.22 -14.78
N THR A 51 24.10 11.12 -14.04
CA THR A 51 23.27 9.91 -14.28
C THR A 51 22.05 9.86 -13.39
N HIS A 52 22.09 10.57 -12.26
CA HIS A 52 21.03 10.68 -11.26
C HIS A 52 20.89 12.12 -10.76
N ALA A 53 19.76 12.43 -10.17
CA ALA A 53 19.59 13.61 -9.33
C ALA A 53 19.16 13.19 -7.93
N LEU A 54 19.95 13.57 -6.92
CA LEU A 54 19.49 13.54 -5.54
C LEU A 54 18.50 14.70 -5.34
N VAL A 55 17.30 14.40 -4.90
CA VAL A 55 16.26 15.38 -4.60
C VAL A 55 15.96 15.36 -3.12
N ILE A 56 15.94 16.56 -2.51
CA ILE A 56 15.60 16.75 -1.10
C ILE A 56 14.31 17.57 -1.04
N GLU A 57 13.30 17.02 -0.39
CA GLU A 57 11.99 17.64 -0.19
C GLU A 57 11.72 17.88 1.30
N VAL A 58 11.11 19.01 1.63
CA VAL A 58 10.62 19.34 2.97
C VAL A 58 9.11 19.17 2.99
N VAL A 59 8.60 18.41 3.94
CA VAL A 59 7.15 18.11 4.11
C VAL A 59 6.73 18.47 5.53
N CYS A 60 5.71 19.33 5.65
CA CYS A 60 5.16 19.73 6.94
C CYS A 60 4.25 18.65 7.54
N HIS A 61 4.31 18.46 8.87
CA HIS A 61 3.44 17.52 9.59
C HIS A 61 1.98 17.98 9.69
N TYR A 62 1.74 19.28 9.74
CA TYR A 62 0.43 19.87 9.98
C TYR A 62 -0.18 20.45 8.70
N GLY A 63 -0.30 19.64 7.65
CA GLY A 63 -1.01 20.05 6.42
C GLY A 63 -0.40 21.27 5.72
N GLY A 64 0.89 21.52 5.90
CA GLY A 64 1.60 22.62 5.27
C GLY A 64 2.11 22.29 3.87
N PRO A 65 2.82 23.23 3.25
CA PRO A 65 3.36 23.05 1.90
C PRO A 65 4.42 21.96 1.84
N LYS A 66 4.53 21.34 0.67
CA LYS A 66 5.62 20.44 0.29
C LYS A 66 6.56 21.20 -0.63
N TYR A 67 7.84 21.31 -0.25
CA TYR A 67 8.80 22.18 -0.92
C TYR A 67 10.06 21.42 -1.32
N ILE A 68 10.44 21.46 -2.60
CA ILE A 68 11.71 20.90 -3.06
C ILE A 68 12.84 21.85 -2.62
N LEU A 69 13.62 21.41 -1.65
CA LEU A 69 14.70 22.16 -1.09
C LEU A 69 15.92 22.22 -2.02
N ARG A 70 16.31 21.06 -2.54
CA ARG A 70 17.51 20.91 -3.36
C ARG A 70 17.34 19.83 -4.42
N ILE A 71 17.91 20.05 -5.59
CA ILE A 71 18.17 19.05 -6.62
C ILE A 71 19.66 19.07 -6.89
N HIS A 72 20.32 17.95 -6.63
CA HIS A 72 21.76 17.81 -6.77
C HIS A 72 22.05 16.75 -7.85
N PRO A 73 22.42 17.16 -9.10
CA PRO A 73 22.80 16.22 -10.16
C PRO A 73 24.10 15.50 -9.82
N VAL A 74 24.11 14.18 -9.88
CA VAL A 74 25.24 13.32 -9.50
C VAL A 74 25.50 12.24 -10.55
N ALA A 75 26.75 11.84 -10.72
CA ALA A 75 27.11 10.67 -11.50
C ALA A 75 27.15 9.43 -10.59
N LYS A 76 27.78 9.54 -9.44
CA LYS A 76 27.85 8.52 -8.40
C LYS A 76 27.97 9.23 -7.05
N LEU A 77 27.13 8.86 -6.11
CA LEU A 77 27.14 9.45 -4.77
C LEU A 77 27.63 8.39 -3.77
N ASN A 78 28.64 8.76 -2.98
CA ASN A 78 29.07 7.93 -1.85
C ASN A 78 28.43 8.42 -0.54
N SER A 79 28.54 7.61 0.50
CA SER A 79 27.90 7.90 1.78
C SER A 79 28.47 9.12 2.52
N ASP A 80 29.72 9.52 2.27
CA ASP A 80 30.31 10.72 2.88
C ASP A 80 29.76 11.98 2.22
N GLN A 81 29.74 12.00 0.90
CA GLN A 81 29.16 13.10 0.13
C GLN A 81 27.66 13.28 0.44
N LEU A 82 26.90 12.18 0.50
CA LEU A 82 25.49 12.24 0.84
C LEU A 82 25.27 12.75 2.27
N LYS A 83 26.11 12.34 3.22
CA LYS A 83 26.09 12.85 4.60
C LYS A 83 26.30 14.37 4.66
N GLU A 84 27.30 14.90 3.93
CA GLU A 84 27.57 16.34 3.87
C GLU A 84 26.38 17.11 3.28
N ILE A 85 25.84 16.66 2.14
CA ILE A 85 24.68 17.29 1.49
C ILE A 85 23.46 17.27 2.41
N LEU A 86 23.23 16.17 3.14
CA LEU A 86 22.14 16.05 4.08
C LEU A 86 22.31 16.99 5.29
N LEU A 87 23.52 17.07 5.86
CA LEU A 87 23.80 18.00 6.97
C LEU A 87 23.59 19.46 6.54
N GLU A 88 24.05 19.85 5.35
CA GLU A 88 23.79 21.20 4.80
C GLU A 88 22.28 21.45 4.66
N ALA A 89 21.50 20.47 4.22
CA ALA A 89 20.05 20.57 4.09
C ALA A 89 19.38 20.77 5.46
N LEU A 90 19.81 20.00 6.48
CA LEU A 90 19.32 20.14 7.87
C LEU A 90 19.59 21.57 8.40
N VAL A 91 20.82 22.08 8.21
CA VAL A 91 21.17 23.44 8.61
C VAL A 91 20.33 24.48 7.89
N ALA A 92 20.16 24.34 6.58
CA ALA A 92 19.37 25.26 5.76
C ALA A 92 17.89 25.34 6.20
N VAL A 93 17.27 24.21 6.50
CA VAL A 93 15.87 24.17 6.98
C VAL A 93 15.75 24.84 8.34
N ARG A 94 16.68 24.56 9.25
CA ARG A 94 16.71 25.17 10.58
C ARG A 94 16.92 26.68 10.54
N ASN A 95 17.88 27.14 9.77
CA ASN A 95 18.17 28.58 9.62
C ASN A 95 16.95 29.32 9.02
N ALA A 96 16.14 28.64 8.20
CA ALA A 96 14.90 29.18 7.69
C ALA A 96 13.75 29.18 8.71
N GLY A 97 13.94 28.64 9.92
CA GLY A 97 12.94 28.61 11.00
C GLY A 97 12.13 27.32 11.06
N GLY A 98 12.52 26.25 10.34
CA GLY A 98 11.89 24.93 10.43
C GLY A 98 12.44 24.08 11.58
N THR A 99 11.58 23.32 12.23
CA THR A 99 11.95 22.31 13.24
C THR A 99 11.85 20.92 12.60
N ILE A 100 12.99 20.26 12.45
CA ILE A 100 13.07 18.97 11.75
C ILE A 100 12.73 17.86 12.74
N ILE A 101 11.74 17.05 12.41
CA ILE A 101 11.34 15.87 13.18
C ILE A 101 12.07 14.63 12.68
N SER A 102 12.05 14.37 11.36
CA SER A 102 12.70 13.19 10.80
C SER A 102 13.36 13.43 9.45
N CYS A 103 14.30 12.52 9.11
CA CYS A 103 14.80 12.29 7.77
C CYS A 103 14.26 10.95 7.29
N VAL A 104 13.71 10.91 6.08
CA VAL A 104 13.09 9.72 5.49
C VAL A 104 13.76 9.41 4.16
N CYS A 105 14.14 8.16 3.95
CA CYS A 105 14.70 7.67 2.69
C CYS A 105 14.40 6.18 2.48
N ASP A 106 14.79 5.64 1.33
CA ASP A 106 14.77 4.20 1.11
C ASP A 106 15.90 3.48 1.89
N ASN A 107 15.80 2.14 1.94
CA ASN A 107 16.78 1.28 2.63
C ASN A 107 17.87 0.78 1.68
N CYS A 108 18.45 1.64 0.82
CA CYS A 108 19.61 1.29 0.00
C CYS A 108 20.90 1.30 0.82
N ASN A 109 21.94 0.61 0.33
CA ASN A 109 23.21 0.47 1.06
C ASN A 109 23.88 1.80 1.37
N THR A 110 23.79 2.77 0.46
CA THR A 110 24.35 4.12 0.66
C THR A 110 23.64 4.83 1.81
N ASN A 111 22.31 4.79 1.85
CA ASN A 111 21.51 5.41 2.91
C ASN A 111 21.71 4.73 4.27
N VAL A 112 21.83 3.40 4.30
CA VAL A 112 22.18 2.64 5.51
C VAL A 112 23.54 3.10 6.05
N ALA A 113 24.53 3.26 5.18
CA ALA A 113 25.86 3.74 5.57
C ALA A 113 25.82 5.19 6.09
N VAL A 114 25.03 6.07 5.48
CA VAL A 114 24.82 7.46 5.95
C VAL A 114 24.17 7.47 7.33
N TYR A 115 23.09 6.72 7.52
CA TYR A 115 22.40 6.66 8.81
C TYR A 115 23.30 6.06 9.91
N GLY A 116 24.12 5.06 9.58
CA GLY A 116 25.14 4.54 10.48
C GLY A 116 26.18 5.58 10.89
N LYS A 117 26.61 6.45 9.96
CA LYS A 117 27.56 7.55 10.22
C LYS A 117 26.94 8.72 11.01
N LEU A 118 25.63 8.97 10.86
CA LEU A 118 24.92 10.06 11.55
C LEU A 118 24.48 9.67 12.96
N GLY A 119 23.81 8.52 13.09
CA GLY A 119 23.23 8.07 14.36
C GLY A 119 24.10 7.07 15.14
N GLY A 120 24.99 6.38 14.44
CA GLY A 120 25.72 5.22 14.94
C GLY A 120 24.91 3.92 14.86
N PRO A 121 25.56 2.77 15.06
CA PRO A 121 24.91 1.45 14.94
C PRO A 121 23.69 1.31 15.85
N GLY A 122 22.56 0.91 15.26
CA GLY A 122 21.33 0.63 16.02
C GLY A 122 20.61 1.85 16.59
N LYS A 123 21.04 3.08 16.26
CA LYS A 123 20.36 4.30 16.73
C LYS A 123 19.35 4.80 15.71
N ALA A 124 18.12 5.01 16.16
CA ALA A 124 17.02 5.53 15.36
C ALA A 124 17.00 7.06 15.24
N PHE A 125 17.94 7.77 15.86
CA PHE A 125 18.00 9.24 15.83
C PHE A 125 19.42 9.79 15.91
N ILE A 126 19.56 11.03 15.47
CA ILE A 126 20.79 11.84 15.64
C ILE A 126 20.50 13.05 16.51
N LYS A 127 21.49 13.45 17.29
CA LYS A 127 21.51 14.78 17.91
C LYS A 127 22.24 15.73 16.97
N ALA A 128 21.57 16.18 15.93
CA ALA A 128 22.12 17.18 15.05
C ALA A 128 21.62 18.55 15.50
N ILE A 129 22.57 19.51 15.66
CA ILE A 129 22.23 20.92 15.80
C ILE A 129 21.28 21.20 16.99
N ASN A 130 21.55 20.62 18.16
CA ASN A 130 20.74 20.74 19.39
C ASN A 130 19.28 20.27 19.30
N SER A 131 18.93 19.43 18.35
CA SER A 131 17.61 18.80 18.24
C SER A 131 17.73 17.31 17.95
N HIS A 132 16.72 16.54 18.36
CA HIS A 132 16.59 15.13 17.96
C HIS A 132 15.98 15.08 16.56
N VAL A 133 16.68 14.48 15.61
CA VAL A 133 16.15 14.19 14.28
C VAL A 133 16.10 12.67 14.13
N PHE A 134 14.91 12.14 13.88
CA PHE A 134 14.71 10.70 13.71
C PHE A 134 15.14 10.25 12.31
N LEU A 135 15.82 9.11 12.24
CA LEU A 135 16.23 8.49 10.99
C LEU A 135 15.24 7.37 10.66
N VAL A 136 14.50 7.53 9.58
CA VAL A 136 13.40 6.65 9.18
C VAL A 136 13.67 6.10 7.79
N TYR A 137 13.58 4.78 7.63
CA TYR A 137 13.46 4.19 6.30
C TYR A 137 11.99 4.12 5.91
N ASP A 138 11.69 4.37 4.65
CA ASP A 138 10.33 4.31 4.15
C ASP A 138 9.69 2.93 4.42
N TYR A 139 8.52 2.96 5.06
CA TYR A 139 7.81 1.74 5.43
C TYR A 139 7.22 1.01 4.22
N VAL A 140 6.94 1.70 3.11
CA VAL A 140 6.46 1.08 1.87
C VAL A 140 7.57 0.24 1.24
N HIS A 141 8.81 0.73 1.27
CA HIS A 141 9.98 -0.03 0.85
C HIS A 141 10.24 -1.25 1.76
N SER A 142 10.11 -1.07 3.08
CA SER A 142 10.19 -2.18 4.05
C SER A 142 9.14 -3.25 3.79
N PHE A 143 7.90 -2.84 3.49
CA PHE A 143 6.79 -3.73 3.15
C PHE A 143 7.08 -4.58 1.91
N LYS A 144 7.60 -3.97 0.84
CA LYS A 144 8.08 -4.69 -0.36
C LYS A 144 9.20 -5.67 -0.03
N ASN A 145 10.17 -5.24 0.79
CA ASN A 145 11.33 -6.04 1.14
C ASN A 145 10.97 -7.27 1.97
N VAL A 146 10.03 -7.18 2.90
CA VAL A 146 9.53 -8.34 3.66
C VAL A 146 8.98 -9.41 2.71
N ARG A 147 8.09 -9.05 1.77
CA ARG A 147 7.56 -9.98 0.77
C ARG A 147 8.67 -10.58 -0.08
N ASN A 148 9.60 -9.74 -0.57
CA ASN A 148 10.68 -10.18 -1.45
C ASN A 148 11.65 -11.12 -0.74
N ASN A 149 11.96 -10.87 0.53
CA ASN A 149 12.75 -11.77 1.37
C ASN A 149 12.03 -13.11 1.54
N TRP A 150 10.75 -13.11 1.91
CA TRP A 150 9.98 -14.34 2.13
C TRP A 150 9.97 -15.25 0.89
N ILE A 151 9.85 -14.70 -0.32
CA ILE A 151 9.94 -15.48 -1.57
C ILE A 151 11.32 -16.09 -1.79
N THR A 152 12.39 -15.49 -1.26
CA THR A 152 13.79 -15.87 -1.57
C THR A 152 14.49 -16.66 -0.48
N VAL A 153 13.92 -16.76 0.73
CA VAL A 153 14.47 -17.59 1.81
C VAL A 153 14.39 -19.08 1.48
N HIS A 154 15.15 -19.89 2.21
CA HIS A 154 15.20 -21.32 2.01
C HIS A 154 13.81 -21.96 2.08
N ASP A 155 13.48 -22.78 1.10
CA ASP A 155 12.18 -23.45 0.90
C ASP A 155 10.97 -22.50 0.90
N LYS A 156 11.21 -21.17 0.82
CA LYS A 156 10.21 -20.13 0.96
C LYS A 156 9.46 -20.22 2.31
N GLU A 157 10.19 -20.63 3.35
CA GLU A 157 9.70 -20.74 4.72
C GLU A 157 10.38 -19.69 5.59
N LEU A 158 9.59 -19.00 6.41
CA LEU A 158 10.07 -17.97 7.32
C LEU A 158 9.76 -18.36 8.77
N ALA A 159 10.80 -18.61 9.55
CA ALA A 159 10.69 -18.96 10.96
C ALA A 159 10.72 -17.70 11.83
N PHE A 160 9.78 -17.58 12.77
CA PHE A 160 9.68 -16.48 13.72
C PHE A 160 9.15 -16.95 15.09
N THR A 161 9.37 -16.13 16.12
CA THR A 161 8.87 -16.40 17.47
C THR A 161 7.83 -15.36 17.84
N LYS A 162 6.71 -15.79 18.38
CA LYS A 162 5.65 -14.95 18.93
C LYS A 162 5.11 -15.57 20.21
N ASP A 163 4.99 -14.76 21.26
CA ASP A 163 4.48 -15.19 22.57
C ASP A 163 5.22 -16.43 23.16
N GLY A 164 6.53 -16.55 22.87
CA GLY A 164 7.38 -17.66 23.31
C GLY A 164 7.33 -18.90 22.44
N GLU A 165 6.43 -18.98 21.47
CA GLU A 165 6.30 -20.10 20.54
C GLU A 165 6.96 -19.80 19.19
N THR A 166 7.50 -20.84 18.55
CA THR A 166 8.12 -20.74 17.22
C THR A 166 7.15 -21.18 16.14
N TYR A 167 6.95 -20.32 15.17
CA TYR A 167 6.07 -20.52 14.01
C TYR A 167 6.87 -20.50 12.71
N VAL A 168 6.29 -21.13 11.68
CA VAL A 168 6.83 -21.11 10.31
C VAL A 168 5.75 -20.64 9.35
N ALA A 169 6.00 -19.51 8.69
CA ALA A 169 5.18 -19.01 7.60
C ALA A 169 5.69 -19.58 6.27
N ARG A 170 4.82 -20.23 5.51
CA ARG A 170 5.17 -20.91 4.25
C ARG A 170 4.57 -20.17 3.05
N TRP A 171 5.40 -19.77 2.10
CA TRP A 171 4.92 -19.15 0.87
C TRP A 171 4.05 -20.11 0.04
N LYS A 172 4.29 -21.41 0.15
CA LYS A 172 3.50 -22.46 -0.50
C LYS A 172 2.02 -22.42 -0.10
N ASP A 173 1.69 -21.92 1.09
CA ASP A 173 0.31 -21.77 1.54
C ASP A 173 -0.42 -20.69 0.74
N LEU A 174 0.28 -19.61 0.34
CA LEU A 174 -0.26 -18.58 -0.55
C LEU A 174 -0.39 -19.08 -2.00
N GLU A 175 0.55 -19.93 -2.43
CA GLU A 175 0.48 -20.62 -3.73
C GLU A 175 -0.76 -21.55 -3.77
N ALA A 176 -0.98 -22.35 -2.72
CA ALA A 176 -2.13 -23.23 -2.59
C ALA A 176 -3.45 -22.45 -2.52
N LEU A 177 -3.49 -21.36 -1.75
CA LEU A 177 -4.65 -20.47 -1.68
C LEU A 177 -4.99 -19.90 -3.06
N TYR A 178 -3.99 -19.39 -3.80
CA TYR A 178 -4.18 -18.88 -5.16
C TYR A 178 -4.71 -19.97 -6.10
N ASP A 179 -4.12 -21.17 -6.06
CA ASP A 179 -4.51 -22.28 -6.94
C ASP A 179 -5.92 -22.79 -6.63
N GLU A 180 -6.35 -22.77 -5.38
CA GLU A 180 -7.71 -23.11 -4.98
C GLU A 180 -8.70 -22.01 -5.36
N ASP A 181 -8.36 -20.76 -5.06
CA ASP A 181 -9.25 -19.61 -5.29
C ASP A 181 -9.52 -19.37 -6.77
N ARG A 182 -8.55 -19.64 -7.64
CA ARG A 182 -8.68 -19.49 -9.10
C ARG A 182 -9.55 -20.57 -9.78
N LYS A 183 -9.81 -21.69 -9.12
CA LYS A 183 -10.73 -22.72 -9.65
C LYS A 183 -12.18 -22.25 -9.64
N ASN A 184 -12.44 -21.23 -8.85
CA ASN A 184 -13.78 -20.73 -8.63
C ASN A 184 -14.04 -19.48 -9.46
N SER A 185 -15.25 -19.34 -9.93
CA SER A 185 -15.74 -18.21 -10.71
C SER A 185 -15.69 -16.90 -9.93
N ILE A 186 -15.88 -16.95 -8.62
CA ILE A 186 -15.80 -15.82 -7.72
C ILE A 186 -14.63 -16.07 -6.77
N ARG A 187 -13.67 -15.16 -6.71
CA ARG A 187 -12.49 -15.31 -5.84
C ARG A 187 -12.71 -14.71 -4.46
N LEU A 188 -12.21 -15.36 -3.44
CA LEU A 188 -12.17 -14.83 -2.07
C LEU A 188 -11.12 -13.72 -1.92
N THR A 189 -10.05 -13.80 -2.69
CA THR A 189 -8.88 -12.92 -2.56
C THR A 189 -8.62 -12.11 -3.82
N LYS A 190 -7.77 -11.08 -3.68
CA LYS A 190 -7.22 -10.30 -4.80
C LYS A 190 -5.90 -10.85 -5.33
N ILE A 191 -5.52 -12.03 -4.89
CA ILE A 191 -4.22 -12.61 -5.25
C ILE A 191 -4.21 -12.97 -6.73
N THR A 192 -3.29 -12.37 -7.47
CA THR A 192 -3.04 -12.70 -8.89
C THR A 192 -1.82 -13.60 -9.04
N TYR A 193 -1.69 -14.24 -10.21
CA TYR A 193 -0.48 -15.00 -10.56
C TYR A 193 0.79 -14.19 -10.37
N THR A 194 0.77 -12.92 -10.79
CA THR A 194 1.94 -12.02 -10.68
C THR A 194 2.29 -11.69 -9.24
N ALA A 195 1.32 -11.64 -8.33
CA ALA A 195 1.57 -11.39 -6.91
C ALA A 195 2.29 -12.58 -6.25
N VAL A 196 1.91 -13.81 -6.61
CA VAL A 196 2.48 -15.05 -6.06
C VAL A 196 3.81 -15.42 -6.73
N TYR A 197 3.90 -15.23 -8.06
CA TYR A 197 5.06 -15.58 -8.88
C TYR A 197 5.68 -14.35 -9.57
N PRO A 198 6.14 -13.32 -8.82
CA PRO A 198 6.59 -12.07 -9.40
C PRO A 198 7.95 -12.24 -10.12
N LYS A 199 8.03 -11.68 -11.33
CA LYS A 199 9.32 -11.50 -12.03
C LYS A 199 10.15 -10.40 -11.34
N PRO A 200 11.47 -10.29 -11.59
CA PRO A 200 12.34 -9.31 -10.93
C PRO A 200 11.78 -7.86 -10.95
N LEU A 201 11.32 -7.36 -12.08
CA LEU A 201 10.73 -6.01 -12.18
C LEU A 201 9.40 -5.88 -11.42
N GLN A 202 8.61 -6.93 -11.35
CA GLN A 202 7.32 -6.95 -10.66
C GLN A 202 7.47 -6.98 -9.13
N ARG A 203 8.66 -7.38 -8.64
CA ARG A 203 8.98 -7.35 -7.20
C ARG A 203 9.02 -5.92 -6.63
N GLN A 204 9.12 -4.90 -7.47
CA GLN A 204 9.10 -3.50 -7.04
C GLN A 204 7.67 -2.94 -6.90
N SER A 205 6.67 -3.66 -7.40
CA SER A 205 5.28 -3.19 -7.41
C SER A 205 4.60 -3.35 -6.05
N VAL A 206 4.23 -2.23 -5.42
CA VAL A 206 3.47 -2.18 -4.16
C VAL A 206 2.07 -2.79 -4.30
N PRO A 207 1.30 -2.55 -5.38
CA PRO A 207 -0.01 -3.19 -5.57
C PRO A 207 0.03 -4.71 -5.46
N PHE A 208 1.07 -5.39 -5.98
CA PHE A 208 1.18 -6.85 -5.84
C PHE A 208 1.52 -7.28 -4.40
N VAL A 209 2.18 -6.45 -3.61
CA VAL A 209 2.41 -6.73 -2.18
C VAL A 209 1.10 -6.60 -1.40
N CYS A 210 0.29 -5.57 -1.70
CA CYS A 210 -1.02 -5.37 -1.09
C CYS A 210 -2.02 -6.50 -1.43
N GLN A 211 -1.84 -7.22 -2.54
CA GLN A 211 -2.64 -8.40 -2.84
C GLN A 211 -2.33 -9.60 -1.93
N ILE A 212 -1.14 -9.65 -1.36
CA ILE A 212 -0.74 -10.70 -0.41
C ILE A 212 -1.12 -10.32 1.03
N PHE A 213 -0.74 -9.11 1.44
CA PHE A 213 -0.95 -8.63 2.80
C PHE A 213 -2.20 -7.74 2.87
N ASN A 214 -3.34 -8.35 3.09
CA ASN A 214 -4.62 -7.68 3.30
C ASN A 214 -5.61 -8.58 4.06
N ASP A 215 -6.68 -7.99 4.57
CA ASP A 215 -7.67 -8.67 5.41
C ASP A 215 -8.38 -9.83 4.70
N LYS A 216 -8.66 -9.70 3.39
CA LYS A 216 -9.31 -10.77 2.61
C LYS A 216 -8.41 -12.00 2.52
N THR A 217 -7.11 -11.79 2.32
CA THR A 217 -6.13 -12.90 2.31
C THR A 217 -6.05 -13.58 3.67
N VAL A 218 -6.01 -12.81 4.77
CA VAL A 218 -6.04 -13.36 6.13
C VAL A 218 -7.31 -14.17 6.36
N ALA A 219 -8.48 -13.62 6.04
CA ALA A 219 -9.76 -14.30 6.19
C ALA A 219 -9.84 -15.59 5.36
N ALA A 220 -9.36 -15.56 4.11
CA ALA A 220 -9.36 -16.73 3.23
C ALA A 220 -8.40 -17.83 3.72
N LEU A 221 -7.18 -17.46 4.17
CA LEU A 221 -6.23 -18.39 4.77
C LEU A 221 -6.84 -19.07 6.00
N SER A 222 -7.50 -18.30 6.87
CA SER A 222 -8.16 -18.83 8.07
C SER A 222 -9.33 -19.76 7.72
N THR A 223 -10.17 -19.36 6.76
CA THR A 223 -11.37 -20.12 6.35
C THR A 223 -11.01 -21.45 5.65
N LEU A 224 -9.94 -21.44 4.85
CA LEU A 224 -9.50 -22.63 4.09
C LEU A 224 -8.36 -23.39 4.79
N LYS A 225 -8.08 -23.08 6.07
CA LYS A 225 -6.95 -23.64 6.82
C LYS A 225 -6.91 -25.16 6.77
N ASP A 226 -8.00 -25.81 7.15
CA ASP A 226 -8.07 -27.27 7.26
C ASP A 226 -8.09 -27.92 5.87
N LYS A 227 -8.83 -27.34 4.93
CA LYS A 227 -8.94 -27.84 3.54
C LYS A 227 -7.58 -27.86 2.82
N LEU A 228 -6.76 -26.84 3.00
CA LEU A 228 -5.49 -26.67 2.31
C LEU A 228 -4.27 -27.00 3.19
N ALA A 229 -4.49 -27.48 4.42
CA ALA A 229 -3.43 -27.71 5.41
C ALA A 229 -2.49 -26.52 5.61
N ILE A 230 -3.08 -25.31 5.70
CA ILE A 230 -2.36 -24.05 5.84
C ILE A 230 -1.73 -23.96 7.24
N SER A 231 -0.47 -23.56 7.28
CA SER A 231 0.25 -23.34 8.54
C SER A 231 -0.36 -22.18 9.34
N GLU A 232 -0.55 -22.37 10.63
CA GLU A 232 -0.93 -21.29 11.56
C GLU A 232 0.07 -20.12 11.47
N GLY A 233 1.37 -20.43 11.36
CA GLY A 233 2.41 -19.43 11.19
C GLY A 233 2.21 -18.55 9.95
N THR A 234 1.66 -19.09 8.86
CA THR A 234 1.36 -18.30 7.67
C THR A 234 0.25 -17.30 7.94
N ILE A 235 -0.83 -17.71 8.60
CA ILE A 235 -1.96 -16.83 8.96
C ILE A 235 -1.48 -15.70 9.89
N ILE A 236 -0.75 -16.07 10.95
CA ILE A 236 -0.20 -15.11 11.92
C ILE A 236 0.71 -14.09 11.25
N PHE A 237 1.63 -14.55 10.39
CA PHE A 237 2.58 -13.66 9.72
C PHE A 237 1.91 -12.71 8.74
N VAL A 238 1.00 -13.21 7.88
CA VAL A 238 0.27 -12.37 6.93
C VAL A 238 -0.56 -11.32 7.67
N LYS A 239 -1.25 -11.72 8.76
CA LYS A 239 -1.99 -10.78 9.60
C LYS A 239 -1.08 -9.73 10.24
N LEU A 240 0.03 -10.15 10.84
CA LEU A 240 0.99 -9.26 11.50
C LEU A 240 1.50 -8.16 10.55
N ILE A 241 1.91 -8.54 9.35
CA ILE A 241 2.43 -7.59 8.33
C ILE A 241 1.31 -6.71 7.78
N THR A 242 0.10 -7.24 7.61
CA THR A 242 -1.09 -6.47 7.22
C THR A 242 -1.41 -5.39 8.26
N ASP A 243 -1.52 -5.78 9.52
CA ASP A 243 -1.84 -4.86 10.62
C ASP A 243 -0.74 -3.78 10.77
N TRP A 244 0.54 -4.19 10.69
CA TRP A 244 1.66 -3.25 10.71
C TRP A 244 1.58 -2.22 9.60
N PHE A 245 1.34 -2.67 8.35
CA PHE A 245 1.23 -1.76 7.22
C PHE A 245 0.03 -0.81 7.36
N HIS A 246 -1.11 -1.31 7.86
CA HIS A 246 -2.27 -0.48 8.13
C HIS A 246 -1.96 0.60 9.19
N MET A 247 -1.30 0.22 10.29
CA MET A 247 -0.90 1.16 11.35
C MET A 247 0.09 2.22 10.85
N MET A 248 1.05 1.85 9.98
CA MET A 248 2.04 2.78 9.44
C MET A 248 1.50 3.67 8.31
N ASN A 249 0.47 3.22 7.57
CA ASN A 249 -0.05 3.89 6.39
C ASN A 249 -1.31 4.74 6.63
N VAL A 250 -1.53 5.21 7.85
CA VAL A 250 -2.66 6.09 8.16
C VAL A 250 -2.39 7.49 7.61
N LYS A 251 -3.19 7.93 6.63
CA LYS A 251 -3.02 9.20 5.90
C LYS A 251 -4.15 10.18 6.11
N ASP A 252 -5.26 9.74 6.65
CA ASP A 252 -6.42 10.56 6.97
C ASP A 252 -7.03 10.19 8.32
N ARG A 253 -7.88 11.09 8.83
CA ARG A 253 -8.46 10.96 10.17
C ARG A 253 -9.59 9.93 10.25
N TYR A 254 -10.25 9.64 9.14
CA TYR A 254 -11.55 8.98 9.14
C TYR A 254 -11.51 7.55 8.61
N SER A 255 -10.47 7.14 7.89
CA SER A 255 -10.34 5.79 7.31
C SER A 255 -10.58 4.68 8.31
N GLY A 256 -10.00 4.79 9.51
CA GLY A 256 -10.15 3.77 10.55
C GLY A 256 -11.59 3.67 11.06
N MET A 257 -12.28 4.79 11.20
CA MET A 257 -13.69 4.81 11.61
C MET A 257 -14.59 4.23 10.51
N ASN A 258 -14.39 4.66 9.27
CA ASN A 258 -15.18 4.23 8.14
C ASN A 258 -15.02 2.73 7.87
N MET A 259 -13.81 2.21 8.01
CA MET A 259 -13.49 0.79 7.83
C MET A 259 -13.67 -0.05 9.11
N ARG A 260 -14.03 0.58 10.23
CA ARG A 260 -14.08 -0.06 11.55
C ARG A 260 -12.79 -0.83 11.88
N ASP A 261 -11.66 -0.23 11.54
CA ASP A 261 -10.33 -0.80 11.66
C ASP A 261 -9.48 -0.01 12.64
N GLU A 262 -9.22 -0.58 13.81
CA GLU A 262 -8.37 0.04 14.82
C GLU A 262 -6.93 0.28 14.32
N CYS A 263 -6.42 -0.58 13.45
CA CYS A 263 -5.09 -0.44 12.88
C CYS A 263 -4.96 0.75 11.92
N ARG A 264 -6.09 1.31 11.45
CA ARG A 264 -6.13 2.49 10.57
C ARG A 264 -6.51 3.79 11.30
N GLN A 265 -6.58 3.75 12.62
CA GLN A 265 -6.86 4.96 13.42
C GLN A 265 -5.63 5.86 13.51
N PRO A 266 -5.82 7.20 13.52
CA PRO A 266 -4.75 8.13 13.86
C PRO A 266 -4.11 7.79 15.21
N TRP A 267 -2.81 8.01 15.33
CA TRP A 267 -2.10 7.76 16.58
C TRP A 267 -2.38 8.88 17.58
N THR A 268 -2.82 8.51 18.78
CA THR A 268 -3.11 9.42 19.90
C THR A 268 -2.26 9.07 21.12
N LYS A 269 -2.23 9.93 22.13
CA LYS A 269 -1.42 9.72 23.37
C LYS A 269 -1.60 8.37 24.05
N ASN A 270 -2.82 7.82 24.03
CA ASN A 270 -3.18 6.61 24.76
C ASN A 270 -3.66 5.48 23.83
N CYS A 271 -3.29 5.51 22.54
CA CYS A 271 -3.72 4.44 21.63
C CYS A 271 -2.97 3.12 21.89
N SER A 272 -3.68 2.00 21.72
CA SER A 272 -3.10 0.66 21.81
C SER A 272 -2.10 0.35 20.69
N THR A 273 -2.06 1.20 19.67
CA THR A 273 -1.25 1.04 18.45
C THR A 273 0.23 0.94 18.75
N PHE A 274 0.77 1.73 19.72
CA PHE A 274 2.20 1.69 20.04
C PHE A 274 2.60 0.35 20.67
N LYS A 275 1.72 -0.26 21.47
CA LYS A 275 1.95 -1.60 22.01
C LYS A 275 1.97 -2.63 20.89
N LYS A 276 0.96 -2.61 20.00
CA LYS A 276 0.87 -3.52 18.84
C LYS A 276 2.10 -3.38 17.93
N LEU A 277 2.57 -2.16 17.66
CA LEU A 277 3.78 -1.93 16.87
C LEU A 277 5.05 -2.46 17.52
N ASN A 278 5.19 -2.35 18.84
CA ASN A 278 6.32 -2.96 19.55
C ASN A 278 6.27 -4.49 19.49
N GLU A 279 5.10 -5.12 19.63
CA GLU A 279 4.93 -6.56 19.43
C GLU A 279 5.36 -6.99 18.02
N VAL A 280 5.02 -6.20 16.99
CA VAL A 280 5.52 -6.44 15.61
C VAL A 280 7.05 -6.36 15.57
N CYS A 281 7.65 -5.34 16.21
CA CYS A 281 9.11 -5.20 16.26
C CYS A 281 9.79 -6.41 16.89
N ASP A 282 9.21 -6.97 17.95
CA ASP A 282 9.74 -8.15 18.63
C ASP A 282 9.69 -9.39 17.73
N VAL A 283 8.55 -9.61 17.05
CA VAL A 283 8.41 -10.71 16.08
C VAL A 283 9.41 -10.54 14.91
N ILE A 284 9.51 -9.35 14.33
CA ILE A 284 10.44 -9.09 13.21
C ILE A 284 11.90 -9.23 13.64
N SER A 285 12.24 -8.84 14.87
CA SER A 285 13.58 -9.06 15.44
C SER A 285 13.91 -10.55 15.56
N SER A 286 12.93 -11.38 15.92
CA SER A 286 13.07 -12.84 15.97
C SER A 286 13.25 -13.48 14.58
N CYS A 287 12.76 -12.79 13.53
CA CYS A 287 12.94 -13.21 12.14
C CYS A 287 14.31 -12.82 11.56
N ALA A 288 15.09 -11.99 12.24
CA ALA A 288 16.36 -11.49 11.71
C ALA A 288 17.42 -12.59 11.62
N TRP A 289 18.15 -12.63 10.52
CA TRP A 289 19.30 -13.51 10.39
C TRP A 289 20.48 -12.96 11.18
N SER A 290 20.99 -13.77 12.10
CA SER A 290 22.09 -13.41 13.00
C SER A 290 23.50 -13.76 12.49
N GLY A 291 23.60 -14.35 11.30
CA GLY A 291 24.87 -14.77 10.71
C GLY A 291 25.08 -16.30 10.79
N GLY A 292 25.87 -16.83 9.88
CA GLY A 292 26.17 -18.25 9.74
C GLY A 292 26.34 -18.66 8.26
N ARG A 293 26.95 -19.84 8.02
CA ARG A 293 27.06 -20.42 6.68
C ARG A 293 25.82 -21.27 6.40
N GLY A 294 25.13 -21.00 5.28
CA GLY A 294 24.01 -21.80 4.81
C GLY A 294 22.79 -20.98 4.40
N ARG A 295 21.80 -21.66 3.80
CA ARG A 295 20.50 -21.09 3.48
C ARG A 295 19.70 -20.93 4.75
N THR A 296 19.06 -19.78 4.94
CA THR A 296 18.32 -19.45 6.17
C THR A 296 16.83 -19.28 5.88
N GLN A 297 16.00 -19.62 6.85
CA GLN A 297 14.56 -19.34 6.91
C GLN A 297 14.28 -18.01 7.64
N LYS A 298 15.15 -17.02 7.51
CA LYS A 298 15.09 -15.73 8.20
C LYS A 298 15.12 -14.57 7.21
N LEU A 299 14.57 -13.43 7.60
CA LEU A 299 14.73 -12.18 6.88
C LEU A 299 16.20 -11.75 6.86
N THR A 300 16.63 -11.05 5.81
CA THR A 300 17.94 -10.40 5.83
C THR A 300 18.01 -9.43 7.00
N LYS A 301 19.18 -9.37 7.64
CA LYS A 301 19.44 -8.45 8.76
C LYS A 301 19.03 -7.01 8.40
N GLN A 302 19.41 -6.55 7.23
CA GLN A 302 19.10 -5.21 6.72
C GLN A 302 17.58 -4.94 6.65
N THR A 303 16.77 -5.90 6.18
CA THR A 303 15.31 -5.73 6.11
C THR A 303 14.68 -5.68 7.50
N ALA A 304 15.07 -6.59 8.39
CA ALA A 304 14.52 -6.66 9.74
C ALA A 304 14.91 -5.41 10.55
N GLU A 305 16.19 -5.02 10.54
CA GLU A 305 16.67 -3.82 11.25
C GLU A 305 16.01 -2.55 10.73
N ALA A 306 15.87 -2.37 9.41
CA ALA A 306 15.23 -1.18 8.85
C ALA A 306 13.76 -1.08 9.28
N MET A 307 13.02 -2.19 9.27
CA MET A 307 11.63 -2.21 9.70
C MET A 307 11.49 -1.87 11.19
N VAL A 308 12.32 -2.48 12.04
CA VAL A 308 12.30 -2.26 13.49
C VAL A 308 12.73 -0.83 13.85
N LEU A 309 13.86 -0.35 13.29
CA LEU A 309 14.36 1.00 13.55
C LEU A 309 13.35 2.06 13.14
N SER A 310 12.79 1.95 11.94
CA SER A 310 11.82 2.93 11.45
C SER A 310 10.52 2.91 12.25
N THR A 311 10.03 1.73 12.64
CA THR A 311 8.83 1.63 13.47
C THR A 311 9.04 2.30 14.82
N LYS A 312 10.17 2.03 15.49
CA LYS A 312 10.52 2.65 16.79
C LYS A 312 10.75 4.15 16.64
N ALA A 313 11.47 4.59 15.60
CA ALA A 313 11.69 6.01 15.32
C ALA A 313 10.36 6.76 15.11
N ASN A 314 9.42 6.18 14.39
CA ASN A 314 8.11 6.78 14.16
C ASN A 314 7.26 6.87 15.44
N ILE A 315 7.32 5.84 16.32
CA ILE A 315 6.66 5.88 17.64
C ILE A 315 7.23 7.02 18.50
N GLU A 316 8.55 7.15 18.56
CA GLU A 316 9.21 8.18 19.34
C GLU A 316 8.94 9.58 18.76
N ALA A 317 9.01 9.74 17.43
CA ALA A 317 8.68 10.99 16.73
C ALA A 317 7.23 11.42 17.00
N ALA A 318 6.29 10.47 16.88
CA ALA A 318 4.88 10.72 17.20
C ALA A 318 4.68 11.08 18.68
N THR A 319 5.40 10.43 19.59
CA THR A 319 5.37 10.74 21.04
C THR A 319 5.82 12.18 21.32
N ILE A 320 6.86 12.65 20.64
CA ILE A 320 7.30 14.05 20.73
C ILE A 320 6.23 15.00 20.19
N LEU A 321 5.67 14.73 19.02
CA LEU A 321 4.59 15.54 18.44
C LEU A 321 3.37 15.64 19.36
N LEU A 322 2.95 14.51 19.93
CA LEU A 322 1.80 14.45 20.83
C LEU A 322 2.05 15.14 22.18
N ASN A 323 3.24 14.95 22.79
CA ASN A 323 3.51 15.41 24.15
C ASN A 323 4.14 16.77 24.24
N GLN A 324 5.06 17.12 23.34
CA GLN A 324 5.81 18.38 23.37
C GLN A 324 5.20 19.46 22.47
N HIS A 325 4.60 19.04 21.34
CA HIS A 325 4.00 19.97 20.37
C HIS A 325 2.46 19.98 20.42
N ASN A 326 1.85 19.33 21.43
CA ASN A 326 0.40 19.34 21.70
C ASN A 326 -0.48 18.90 20.52
N PHE A 327 0.01 17.99 19.68
CA PHE A 327 -0.80 17.38 18.65
C PHE A 327 -1.89 16.52 19.29
N THR A 328 -3.12 16.62 18.82
CA THR A 328 -4.23 15.77 19.26
C THR A 328 -4.09 14.36 18.67
N TYR A 329 -3.53 14.24 17.48
CA TYR A 329 -3.23 12.99 16.78
C TYR A 329 -2.08 13.17 15.79
N VAL A 330 -1.48 12.06 15.40
CA VAL A 330 -0.46 11.97 14.35
C VAL A 330 -0.93 11.00 13.25
N LEU A 331 -0.74 11.37 12.00
CA LEU A 331 -0.97 10.53 10.83
C LEU A 331 0.38 9.97 10.36
N PRO A 332 0.74 8.71 10.71
CA PRO A 332 2.07 8.18 10.44
C PRO A 332 2.42 8.06 8.97
N GLY A 333 1.45 8.08 8.06
CA GLY A 333 1.70 8.12 6.62
C GLY A 333 2.57 9.29 6.14
N VAL A 334 2.79 10.32 6.97
CA VAL A 334 3.71 11.43 6.69
C VAL A 334 5.18 11.02 6.74
N PHE A 335 5.52 9.88 7.39
CA PHE A 335 6.86 9.33 7.47
C PHE A 335 7.21 8.41 6.27
N ALA A 336 6.63 8.66 5.12
CA ALA A 336 6.90 7.97 3.87
C ALA A 336 7.47 8.92 2.83
N ASP A 337 8.13 8.37 1.82
CA ASP A 337 8.68 9.12 0.69
C ASP A 337 7.66 9.39 -0.44
N GLU A 338 6.40 9.03 -0.25
CA GLU A 338 5.32 9.15 -1.25
C GLU A 338 5.23 10.56 -1.89
N ALA A 339 5.53 11.61 -1.12
CA ALA A 339 5.50 12.98 -1.65
C ALA A 339 6.56 13.18 -2.74
N LEU A 340 7.73 12.58 -2.54
CA LEU A 340 8.85 12.62 -3.46
C LEU A 340 8.60 11.73 -4.69
N GLU A 341 8.06 10.52 -4.47
CA GLU A 341 7.64 9.64 -5.56
C GLU A 341 6.57 10.30 -6.47
N LYS A 342 5.59 10.96 -5.87
CA LYS A 342 4.59 11.76 -6.62
C LYS A 342 5.24 12.89 -7.42
N PHE A 343 6.25 13.55 -6.86
CA PHE A 343 7.00 14.58 -7.57
C PHE A 343 7.73 14.00 -8.79
N PHE A 344 8.40 12.85 -8.65
CA PHE A 344 9.04 12.18 -9.78
C PHE A 344 8.05 11.79 -10.87
N GLY A 345 6.87 11.27 -10.48
CA GLY A 345 5.78 10.97 -11.40
C GLY A 345 5.31 12.21 -12.18
N GLN A 346 5.10 13.33 -11.50
CA GLN A 346 4.72 14.61 -12.11
C GLN A 346 5.81 15.15 -13.05
N ALA A 347 7.08 15.07 -12.66
CA ALA A 347 8.20 15.50 -13.50
C ALA A 347 8.25 14.68 -14.81
N ARG A 348 8.09 13.36 -14.75
CA ARG A 348 8.01 12.49 -15.92
C ARG A 348 6.83 12.81 -16.82
N GLN A 349 5.64 13.05 -16.24
CA GLN A 349 4.44 13.43 -17.02
C GLN A 349 4.64 14.75 -17.77
N ARG A 350 5.26 15.75 -17.15
CA ARG A 350 5.56 17.05 -17.78
C ARG A 350 6.55 16.95 -18.94
N SER A 351 7.44 15.98 -18.89
CA SER A 351 8.41 15.69 -19.96
C SER A 351 7.85 14.73 -21.02
N GLY A 352 6.53 14.70 -21.19
CA GLY A 352 5.85 13.87 -22.20
C GLY A 352 5.73 12.40 -21.83
N GLY A 353 5.79 12.03 -20.53
CA GLY A 353 5.70 10.66 -20.07
C GLY A 353 7.01 9.86 -20.23
N ASN A 354 8.12 10.53 -20.48
CA ASN A 354 9.42 9.90 -20.58
C ASN A 354 9.83 9.27 -19.25
N PHE A 355 10.29 8.01 -19.29
CA PHE A 355 10.73 7.31 -18.09
C PHE A 355 11.97 7.95 -17.47
N TYR A 356 12.91 8.39 -18.31
CA TYR A 356 14.08 9.16 -17.90
C TYR A 356 13.88 10.63 -18.29
N ILE A 357 14.05 11.51 -17.32
CA ILE A 357 14.00 12.96 -17.46
C ILE A 357 15.42 13.52 -17.39
N ASP A 358 15.65 14.72 -17.92
CA ASP A 358 16.95 15.40 -17.80
C ASP A 358 17.00 16.38 -16.60
N VAL A 359 18.18 16.95 -16.38
CA VAL A 359 18.40 17.91 -15.26
C VAL A 359 17.56 19.18 -15.42
N VAL A 360 17.28 19.62 -16.65
CA VAL A 360 16.49 20.83 -16.90
C VAL A 360 15.02 20.56 -16.57
N ASP A 361 14.50 19.42 -17.00
CA ASP A 361 13.11 19.04 -16.79
C ASP A 361 12.78 18.88 -15.30
N ILE A 362 13.62 18.18 -14.53
CA ILE A 362 13.39 18.02 -13.08
C ILE A 362 13.49 19.36 -12.33
N LYS A 363 14.43 20.24 -12.71
CA LYS A 363 14.53 21.59 -12.14
C LYS A 363 13.31 22.45 -12.47
N ALA A 364 12.78 22.35 -13.70
CA ALA A 364 11.56 23.05 -14.10
C ALA A 364 10.33 22.55 -13.32
N ALA A 365 10.20 21.23 -13.15
CA ALA A 365 9.14 20.63 -12.33
C ALA A 365 9.21 21.11 -10.86
N ALA A 366 10.40 21.17 -10.28
CA ALA A 366 10.60 21.66 -8.91
C ALA A 366 10.23 23.14 -8.76
N LYS A 367 10.62 24.01 -9.71
CA LYS A 367 10.23 25.43 -9.70
C LYS A 367 8.70 25.57 -9.66
N THR A 368 7.99 24.81 -10.49
CA THR A 368 6.53 24.85 -10.51
C THR A 368 5.91 24.35 -9.20
N LYS A 369 6.40 23.23 -8.65
CA LYS A 369 5.93 22.71 -7.36
C LYS A 369 6.14 23.72 -6.25
N ASN A 370 7.32 24.34 -6.20
CA ASN A 370 7.66 25.35 -5.20
C ASN A 370 6.81 26.63 -5.35
N LEU A 371 6.53 27.05 -6.58
CA LEU A 371 5.64 28.18 -6.83
C LEU A 371 4.20 27.87 -6.36
N HIS A 372 3.67 26.69 -6.64
CA HIS A 372 2.36 26.29 -6.13
C HIS A 372 2.32 26.24 -4.60
N ALA A 373 3.41 25.77 -3.96
CA ALA A 373 3.50 25.76 -2.50
C ALA A 373 3.47 27.18 -1.90
N LEU A 374 4.10 28.16 -2.55
CA LEU A 374 4.07 29.56 -2.13
C LEU A 374 2.69 30.19 -2.34
N LEU A 375 2.07 29.98 -3.50
CA LEU A 375 0.75 30.54 -3.84
C LEU A 375 -0.38 29.96 -2.99
N ALA A 376 -0.35 28.65 -2.70
CA ALA A 376 -1.35 28.02 -1.84
C ALA A 376 -1.42 28.63 -0.44
N ASN A 377 -0.29 29.14 0.09
CA ASN A 377 -0.25 29.82 1.36
C ASN A 377 -0.76 31.27 1.31
N GLU A 378 -0.83 31.88 0.13
CA GLU A 378 -1.34 33.24 -0.04
C GLU A 378 -2.86 33.29 -0.20
N CYS A 379 -3.47 32.19 -0.68
CA CYS A 379 -4.90 32.12 -1.02
C CYS A 379 -5.81 31.65 0.11
N THR A 380 -5.34 31.34 1.33
CA THR A 380 -6.21 30.79 2.40
C THR A 380 -6.12 31.56 3.71
N PRO A 381 -6.85 32.69 3.89
CA PRO A 381 -7.07 33.23 5.24
C PRO A 381 -8.08 32.46 6.08
N HIS A 382 -8.98 31.67 5.53
CA HIS A 382 -10.07 31.03 6.30
C HIS A 382 -10.74 29.83 5.63
N GLN A 383 -9.99 28.85 5.16
CA GLN A 383 -10.59 27.52 5.00
C GLN A 383 -9.93 26.58 5.99
N SER A 384 -10.69 26.22 7.03
CA SER A 384 -10.32 25.15 7.94
C SER A 384 -9.95 23.93 7.09
N CYS A 385 -8.85 23.25 7.43
CA CYS A 385 -8.43 22.00 6.78
C CYS A 385 -9.48 20.87 6.85
N LEU A 386 -10.70 21.20 7.22
CA LEU A 386 -11.85 20.31 7.35
C LEU A 386 -12.58 20.05 6.04
N ASP A 387 -12.41 20.89 4.99
CA ASP A 387 -13.26 20.81 3.79
C ASP A 387 -12.57 20.28 2.52
N VAL A 388 -11.28 19.95 2.57
CA VAL A 388 -10.54 19.58 1.35
C VAL A 388 -10.52 18.07 1.08
N PHE A 389 -10.91 17.22 2.02
CA PHE A 389 -11.06 15.78 1.84
C PHE A 389 -12.26 15.22 2.58
N CYS A 390 -13.45 15.53 2.08
CA CYS A 390 -14.52 14.53 2.05
C CYS A 390 -14.33 13.74 0.76
N PRO A 391 -13.80 12.52 0.77
CA PRO A 391 -14.11 11.60 -0.28
C PRO A 391 -15.55 11.15 -0.01
N SER A 392 -16.50 11.87 -0.59
CA SER A 392 -17.89 11.44 -0.73
C SER A 392 -18.02 10.17 -1.59
N ASN A 393 -16.90 9.53 -1.92
CA ASN A 393 -16.79 8.27 -2.58
C ASN A 393 -15.61 7.50 -1.97
N ILE A 394 -15.80 6.94 -0.76
CA ILE A 394 -15.13 5.67 -0.48
C ILE A 394 -15.77 4.72 -1.48
N CYS A 395 -15.02 4.45 -2.53
CA CYS A 395 -15.47 3.56 -3.57
C CYS A 395 -15.57 2.17 -2.93
N ILE A 396 -16.78 1.81 -2.48
CA ILE A 396 -17.13 0.43 -2.11
C ILE A 396 -16.79 -0.50 -3.28
N ASP A 397 -16.68 0.04 -4.48
CA ASP A 397 -16.16 -0.62 -5.68
C ASP A 397 -14.74 -1.20 -5.48
N ASP A 398 -13.86 -0.65 -4.64
CA ASP A 398 -12.57 -1.27 -4.31
C ASP A 398 -12.70 -2.60 -3.55
N PHE A 399 -13.84 -2.84 -2.90
CA PHE A 399 -14.15 -4.11 -2.24
C PHE A 399 -14.68 -5.20 -3.19
N LEU A 400 -15.23 -4.80 -4.35
CA LEU A 400 -15.97 -5.70 -5.24
C LEU A 400 -15.20 -6.08 -6.51
N PHE A 401 -14.05 -5.48 -6.77
CA PHE A 401 -13.34 -5.59 -8.05
C PHE A 401 -12.72 -6.95 -8.36
N ASP A 402 -12.87 -7.97 -7.52
CA ASP A 402 -12.22 -9.27 -7.72
C ASP A 402 -13.17 -10.46 -7.84
N ILE A 403 -14.33 -10.26 -8.41
CA ILE A 403 -15.15 -11.38 -8.80
C ILE A 403 -14.67 -11.83 -10.18
N THR A 404 -13.86 -12.87 -10.25
CA THR A 404 -13.47 -13.53 -11.50
C THR A 404 -14.29 -14.80 -11.68
N ILE A 405 -14.67 -15.07 -12.91
CA ILE A 405 -15.59 -16.16 -13.29
C ILE A 405 -14.81 -17.24 -14.05
N ALA A 406 -14.93 -18.50 -13.67
CA ALA A 406 -14.31 -19.65 -14.34
C ALA A 406 -15.36 -20.70 -14.81
N ASP A 407 -14.97 -21.58 -15.73
CA ASP A 407 -15.83 -22.52 -16.45
C ASP A 407 -16.67 -23.47 -15.57
N THR A 408 -17.84 -23.84 -16.07
CA THR A 408 -19.10 -24.13 -15.37
C THR A 408 -19.58 -25.56 -15.44
N GLU A 409 -18.79 -26.60 -15.37
CA GLU A 409 -19.39 -27.95 -15.48
C GLU A 409 -19.70 -28.70 -14.18
N ASP A 410 -19.27 -28.20 -12.97
CA ASP A 410 -19.40 -28.96 -11.71
C ASP A 410 -20.02 -28.21 -10.52
N LEU A 411 -20.91 -27.26 -10.72
CA LEU A 411 -21.34 -26.31 -9.67
C LEU A 411 -22.51 -26.80 -8.78
N VAL A 412 -23.07 -27.98 -8.99
CA VAL A 412 -24.22 -28.48 -8.23
C VAL A 412 -23.83 -29.22 -6.94
N GLN A 413 -22.56 -29.59 -6.75
CA GLN A 413 -22.09 -30.22 -5.52
C GLN A 413 -21.17 -29.28 -4.71
N SER A 414 -21.79 -28.56 -3.77
CA SER A 414 -21.21 -27.99 -2.55
C SER A 414 -19.71 -27.58 -2.60
N ASN A 415 -19.35 -26.57 -3.37
CA ASN A 415 -18.08 -25.93 -3.17
C ASN A 415 -18.26 -24.82 -2.13
N ASP A 416 -17.86 -25.07 -0.86
CA ASP A 416 -17.98 -24.11 0.26
C ASP A 416 -17.44 -22.71 -0.08
N SER A 417 -16.45 -22.64 -0.95
CA SER A 417 -15.88 -21.39 -1.41
C SER A 417 -16.88 -20.50 -2.16
N ILE A 418 -17.73 -21.04 -3.04
CA ILE A 418 -18.74 -20.27 -3.79
C ILE A 418 -19.84 -19.81 -2.85
N LYS A 419 -20.27 -20.67 -1.93
CA LYS A 419 -21.28 -20.33 -0.92
C LYS A 419 -20.88 -19.09 -0.11
N HIS A 420 -19.65 -19.05 0.39
CA HIS A 420 -19.13 -17.91 1.14
C HIS A 420 -19.13 -16.61 0.33
N LYS A 421 -18.85 -16.69 -0.97
CA LYS A 421 -18.81 -15.52 -1.87
C LYS A 421 -20.20 -15.00 -2.19
N ILE A 422 -21.16 -15.89 -2.45
CA ILE A 422 -22.55 -15.54 -2.69
C ILE A 422 -23.12 -14.84 -1.46
N ILE A 423 -22.86 -15.37 -0.26
CA ILE A 423 -23.30 -14.75 1.00
C ILE A 423 -22.66 -13.36 1.18
N PHE A 424 -21.38 -13.21 0.89
CA PHE A 424 -20.71 -11.90 0.97
C PHE A 424 -21.32 -10.89 -0.01
N LEU A 425 -21.60 -11.31 -1.25
CA LEU A 425 -22.20 -10.45 -2.26
C LEU A 425 -23.65 -10.09 -1.92
N ALA A 426 -24.41 -11.03 -1.34
CA ALA A 426 -25.76 -10.77 -0.83
C ALA A 426 -25.74 -9.71 0.28
N GLY A 427 -24.84 -9.84 1.26
CA GLY A 427 -24.68 -8.85 2.32
C GLY A 427 -24.31 -7.46 1.80
N TYR A 428 -23.51 -7.39 0.72
CA TYR A 428 -23.22 -6.12 0.05
C TYR A 428 -24.46 -5.49 -0.60
N LEU A 429 -25.26 -6.28 -1.30
CA LEU A 429 -26.50 -5.79 -1.93
C LEU A 429 -27.48 -5.26 -0.87
N GLU A 430 -27.66 -5.99 0.22
CA GLU A 430 -28.50 -5.51 1.32
C GLU A 430 -28.00 -4.21 1.91
N HIS A 431 -26.73 -4.12 2.21
CA HIS A 431 -26.15 -2.86 2.72
C HIS A 431 -26.37 -1.70 1.74
N LYS A 432 -26.15 -1.93 0.45
CA LYS A 432 -26.29 -0.90 -0.59
C LYS A 432 -27.73 -0.43 -0.78
N PHE A 433 -28.70 -1.33 -0.64
CA PHE A 433 -30.11 -1.05 -0.88
C PHE A 433 -30.96 -1.08 0.39
N GLN A 434 -30.38 -1.00 1.57
CA GLN A 434 -31.02 -1.12 2.88
C GLN A 434 -32.28 -0.26 3.02
N ALA A 435 -32.25 0.99 2.56
CA ALA A 435 -33.41 1.88 2.60
C ALA A 435 -34.60 1.39 1.73
N ASN A 436 -34.32 0.68 0.65
CA ASN A 436 -35.34 0.17 -0.29
C ASN A 436 -35.85 -1.21 0.13
N ILE A 437 -35.03 -2.03 0.80
CA ILE A 437 -35.42 -3.36 1.30
C ILE A 437 -36.44 -3.21 2.44
N MET A 438 -36.26 -2.24 3.31
CA MET A 438 -37.20 -1.96 4.42
C MET A 438 -38.58 -1.48 3.94
N SER A 439 -38.72 -1.05 2.68
CA SER A 439 -40.00 -0.61 2.11
C SER A 439 -40.78 -1.72 1.43
N VAL A 440 -40.17 -2.88 1.21
CA VAL A 440 -40.85 -4.07 0.67
C VAL A 440 -41.34 -4.87 1.87
N GLU A 441 -42.61 -4.69 2.25
CA GLU A 441 -43.27 -5.52 3.26
C GLU A 441 -43.24 -6.97 2.79
N THR A 442 -42.40 -7.78 3.40
CA THR A 442 -42.45 -9.26 3.23
C THR A 442 -43.47 -9.79 4.22
N GLU A 443 -44.66 -10.12 3.74
CA GLU A 443 -45.59 -10.97 4.48
C GLU A 443 -44.90 -12.32 4.77
N ASP A 444 -44.74 -12.63 6.07
CA ASP A 444 -44.50 -13.95 6.67
C ASP A 444 -43.63 -14.97 5.88
N VAL A 445 -42.39 -14.65 5.65
CA VAL A 445 -41.36 -15.66 5.42
C VAL A 445 -40.42 -15.65 6.61
N ASP A 446 -40.24 -16.82 7.24
CA ASP A 446 -39.18 -17.05 8.25
C ASP A 446 -37.82 -16.80 7.60
N ASP A 447 -37.46 -15.55 7.43
CA ASP A 447 -36.26 -15.11 6.70
C ASP A 447 -35.07 -15.07 7.68
N HIS A 448 -34.36 -16.20 7.75
CA HIS A 448 -33.21 -16.32 8.63
C HIS A 448 -31.96 -15.68 8.02
N HIS A 449 -31.24 -14.95 8.83
CA HIS A 449 -29.93 -14.41 8.44
C HIS A 449 -28.89 -15.53 8.28
N ILE A 450 -28.20 -15.55 7.13
CA ILE A 450 -27.16 -16.53 6.83
C ILE A 450 -25.78 -15.90 7.06
N ASN A 451 -25.03 -16.49 7.97
CA ASN A 451 -23.64 -16.15 8.22
C ASN A 451 -22.70 -17.21 7.64
N SER A 452 -21.50 -16.81 7.26
CA SER A 452 -20.44 -17.71 6.82
C SER A 452 -19.18 -17.50 7.65
N GLU A 453 -18.33 -18.52 7.74
CA GLU A 453 -17.05 -18.42 8.44
C GLU A 453 -16.15 -17.35 7.82
N PHE A 454 -16.17 -17.19 6.50
CA PHE A 454 -15.47 -16.11 5.81
C PHE A 454 -15.95 -14.72 6.27
N LEU A 455 -17.27 -14.51 6.37
CA LEU A 455 -17.81 -13.25 6.90
C LEU A 455 -17.42 -13.02 8.35
N LYS A 456 -17.45 -14.06 9.20
CA LYS A 456 -17.02 -13.97 10.60
C LYS A 456 -15.57 -13.53 10.70
N ASN A 457 -14.67 -14.13 9.91
CA ASN A 457 -13.23 -13.82 9.89
C ASN A 457 -12.92 -12.43 9.33
N LEU A 458 -13.78 -11.89 8.46
CA LEU A 458 -13.61 -10.57 7.85
C LEU A 458 -14.34 -9.46 8.62
N ASN A 459 -15.35 -9.81 9.43
CA ASN A 459 -16.27 -8.84 10.03
C ASN A 459 -15.63 -8.12 11.24
N ARG A 460 -15.54 -6.80 11.12
CA ARG A 460 -15.15 -5.86 12.18
C ARG A 460 -16.38 -5.11 12.74
N GLY A 461 -17.56 -5.73 12.68
CA GLY A 461 -18.82 -5.13 13.13
C GLY A 461 -19.50 -4.22 12.11
N GLY A 462 -19.11 -4.29 10.82
CA GLY A 462 -19.65 -3.45 9.74
C GLY A 462 -20.19 -4.19 8.53
N LEU A 463 -20.00 -5.50 8.44
CA LEU A 463 -20.56 -6.28 7.35
C LEU A 463 -22.01 -6.63 7.65
N THR A 464 -22.88 -6.46 6.66
CA THR A 464 -24.28 -6.88 6.74
C THR A 464 -24.35 -8.39 6.61
N ILE A 465 -25.04 -9.04 7.54
CA ILE A 465 -25.37 -10.47 7.46
C ILE A 465 -26.65 -10.56 6.63
N PRO A 466 -26.61 -11.21 5.44
CA PRO A 466 -27.72 -11.18 4.51
C PRO A 466 -28.87 -12.07 4.93
N LEU A 467 -30.07 -11.72 4.49
CA LEU A 467 -31.26 -12.53 4.54
C LEU A 467 -31.15 -13.71 3.55
N LEU A 468 -31.86 -14.79 3.84
CA LEU A 468 -31.85 -15.99 2.99
C LEU A 468 -32.40 -15.68 1.59
N SER A 469 -33.44 -14.86 1.48
CA SER A 469 -34.02 -14.42 0.21
C SER A 469 -33.02 -13.70 -0.69
N THR A 470 -32.21 -12.81 -0.12
CA THR A 470 -31.14 -12.11 -0.87
C THR A 470 -30.05 -13.07 -1.31
N VAL A 471 -29.69 -14.06 -0.48
CA VAL A 471 -28.71 -15.10 -0.84
C VAL A 471 -29.23 -15.94 -2.00
N HIS A 472 -30.51 -16.35 -1.98
CA HIS A 472 -31.15 -17.07 -3.08
C HIS A 472 -31.19 -16.26 -4.38
N PHE A 473 -31.51 -14.98 -4.30
CA PHE A 473 -31.47 -14.09 -5.47
C PHE A 473 -30.07 -14.03 -6.10
N VAL A 474 -29.03 -13.80 -5.30
CA VAL A 474 -27.64 -13.74 -5.80
C VAL A 474 -27.19 -15.09 -6.37
N HIS A 475 -27.57 -16.19 -5.75
CA HIS A 475 -27.28 -17.53 -6.24
C HIS A 475 -27.96 -17.82 -7.59
N SER A 476 -29.24 -17.51 -7.70
CA SER A 476 -30.00 -17.68 -8.95
C SER A 476 -29.46 -16.78 -10.06
N ALA A 477 -29.08 -15.54 -9.71
CA ALA A 477 -28.45 -14.61 -10.64
C ALA A 477 -27.07 -15.12 -11.13
N TYR A 478 -26.29 -15.73 -10.24
CA TYR A 478 -25.02 -16.35 -10.57
C TYR A 478 -25.18 -17.52 -11.53
N GLU A 479 -26.10 -18.43 -11.23
CA GLU A 479 -26.41 -19.57 -12.13
C GLU A 479 -26.90 -19.10 -13.49
N LEU A 480 -27.83 -18.14 -13.53
CA LEU A 480 -28.36 -17.58 -14.77
C LEU A 480 -27.25 -16.96 -15.63
N PHE A 481 -26.33 -16.22 -15.02
CA PHE A 481 -25.21 -15.64 -15.71
C PHE A 481 -24.33 -16.68 -16.40
N HIS A 482 -24.10 -17.81 -15.75
CA HIS A 482 -23.28 -18.90 -16.28
C HIS A 482 -24.01 -19.76 -17.31
N LYS A 483 -25.29 -20.12 -17.09
CA LYS A 483 -26.05 -20.99 -17.98
C LYS A 483 -26.39 -20.32 -19.33
N CYS A 484 -26.58 -19.01 -19.33
CA CYS A 484 -27.11 -18.29 -20.50
C CYS A 484 -26.07 -17.64 -21.40
N ASN A 485 -24.75 -17.76 -21.13
CA ASN A 485 -23.68 -17.09 -21.89
C ASN A 485 -23.92 -15.58 -22.12
N LEU A 486 -24.52 -14.89 -21.16
CA LEU A 486 -24.94 -13.48 -21.26
C LEU A 486 -23.78 -12.49 -21.04
N HIS A 487 -22.58 -12.82 -21.49
CA HIS A 487 -21.37 -12.04 -21.23
C HIS A 487 -21.20 -10.81 -22.15
N CYS A 488 -22.07 -10.63 -23.12
CA CYS A 488 -21.85 -9.64 -24.19
C CYS A 488 -22.51 -8.28 -23.94
N CYS A 489 -23.58 -8.21 -23.12
CA CYS A 489 -24.34 -6.98 -22.94
C CYS A 489 -24.95 -6.84 -21.54
N ARG A 490 -24.59 -5.72 -20.88
CA ARG A 490 -25.12 -5.37 -19.55
C ARG A 490 -26.66 -5.26 -19.52
N ALA A 491 -27.26 -4.70 -20.57
CA ALA A 491 -28.71 -4.51 -20.63
C ALA A 491 -29.44 -5.86 -20.70
N HIS A 492 -28.98 -6.77 -21.55
CA HIS A 492 -29.54 -8.12 -21.66
C HIS A 492 -29.39 -8.92 -20.37
N LEU A 493 -28.22 -8.85 -19.72
CA LEU A 493 -28.02 -9.50 -18.44
C LEU A 493 -28.94 -8.91 -17.36
N SER A 494 -29.05 -7.58 -17.26
CA SER A 494 -29.94 -6.94 -16.29
C SER A 494 -31.41 -7.30 -16.53
N GLN A 495 -31.83 -7.42 -17.79
CA GLN A 495 -33.18 -7.84 -18.15
C GLN A 495 -33.43 -9.33 -17.80
N ALA A 496 -32.45 -10.20 -18.05
CA ALA A 496 -32.53 -11.61 -17.66
C ALA A 496 -32.57 -11.76 -16.12
N LEU A 497 -31.79 -11.00 -15.38
CA LEU A 497 -31.84 -10.99 -13.92
C LEU A 497 -33.19 -10.50 -13.37
N ALA A 498 -33.87 -9.62 -14.10
CA ALA A 498 -35.22 -9.16 -13.73
C ALA A 498 -36.31 -10.24 -13.87
N SER A 499 -36.03 -11.40 -14.50
CA SER A 499 -36.93 -12.55 -14.58
C SER A 499 -36.82 -13.53 -13.41
N ILE A 500 -35.88 -13.29 -12.47
CA ILE A 500 -35.73 -14.13 -11.28
C ILE A 500 -36.93 -13.84 -10.33
N ASP A 501 -37.57 -14.89 -9.84
CA ASP A 501 -38.61 -14.76 -8.82
C ASP A 501 -37.98 -14.42 -7.45
N SER A 502 -37.90 -13.12 -7.15
CA SER A 502 -37.34 -12.63 -5.90
C SER A 502 -37.80 -11.19 -5.63
N PRO A 503 -38.11 -10.84 -4.39
CA PRO A 503 -38.38 -9.45 -3.97
C PRO A 503 -37.26 -8.48 -4.34
N MET A 504 -36.01 -8.93 -4.40
CA MET A 504 -34.85 -8.13 -4.77
C MET A 504 -34.91 -7.59 -6.21
N VAL A 505 -35.68 -8.22 -7.10
CA VAL A 505 -35.88 -7.75 -8.48
C VAL A 505 -36.65 -6.42 -8.52
N ALA A 506 -37.58 -6.22 -7.60
CA ALA A 506 -38.34 -4.98 -7.47
C ALA A 506 -37.47 -3.78 -6.99
N ILE A 507 -36.30 -4.05 -6.40
CA ILE A 507 -35.41 -3.01 -5.90
C ILE A 507 -34.67 -2.35 -7.06
N GLN A 508 -34.97 -1.07 -7.27
CA GLN A 508 -34.38 -0.30 -8.35
C GLN A 508 -32.85 -0.32 -8.28
N GLY A 509 -32.21 -0.83 -9.32
CA GLY A 509 -30.75 -0.88 -9.47
C GLY A 509 -30.08 -2.17 -8.97
N ALA A 510 -30.76 -3.09 -8.27
CA ALA A 510 -30.16 -4.34 -7.80
C ALA A 510 -29.66 -5.22 -8.97
N CYS A 511 -30.53 -5.50 -9.95
CA CYS A 511 -30.18 -6.26 -11.15
C CYS A 511 -29.05 -5.59 -11.96
N LEU A 512 -29.07 -4.26 -12.08
CA LEU A 512 -28.03 -3.50 -12.76
C LEU A 512 -26.69 -3.58 -12.03
N THR A 513 -26.71 -3.54 -10.71
CA THR A 513 -25.51 -3.69 -9.88
C THR A 513 -24.89 -5.06 -10.04
N LEU A 514 -25.66 -6.15 -9.93
CA LEU A 514 -25.18 -7.52 -10.16
C LEU A 514 -24.64 -7.71 -11.58
N SER A 515 -25.35 -7.21 -12.60
CA SER A 515 -24.87 -7.27 -13.98
C SER A 515 -23.49 -6.61 -14.15
N ASN A 516 -23.27 -5.46 -13.54
CA ASN A 516 -21.98 -4.78 -13.58
C ASN A 516 -20.87 -5.61 -12.89
N ILE A 517 -21.18 -6.22 -11.74
CA ILE A 517 -20.23 -7.02 -10.98
C ILE A 517 -19.83 -8.26 -11.80
N PHE A 518 -20.79 -9.01 -12.31
CA PHE A 518 -20.51 -10.23 -13.07
C PHE A 518 -19.76 -9.96 -14.37
N LEU A 519 -20.13 -8.93 -15.14
CA LEU A 519 -19.43 -8.58 -16.37
C LEU A 519 -18.01 -8.09 -16.13
N LYS A 520 -17.77 -7.30 -15.07
CA LYS A 520 -16.42 -6.88 -14.71
C LYS A 520 -15.55 -8.09 -14.31
N ALA A 521 -16.11 -9.00 -13.54
CA ALA A 521 -15.44 -10.22 -13.13
C ALA A 521 -15.03 -11.08 -14.33
N PHE A 522 -15.93 -11.26 -15.29
CA PHE A 522 -15.69 -12.01 -16.53
C PHE A 522 -14.53 -11.40 -17.36
N VAL A 523 -14.50 -10.07 -17.51
CA VAL A 523 -13.42 -9.38 -18.23
C VAL A 523 -12.06 -9.57 -17.55
N LEU A 524 -12.02 -9.50 -16.23
CA LEU A 524 -10.79 -9.69 -15.47
C LEU A 524 -10.24 -11.11 -15.59
N ASP A 525 -11.12 -12.12 -15.50
CA ASP A 525 -10.75 -13.53 -15.62
C ASP A 525 -10.17 -13.84 -17.01
N ASN A 526 -10.82 -13.37 -18.08
CA ASN A 526 -10.31 -13.56 -19.43
C ASN A 526 -8.98 -12.86 -19.67
N SER A 527 -8.76 -11.66 -19.13
CA SER A 527 -7.49 -10.97 -19.23
C SER A 527 -6.35 -11.70 -18.50
N ASP A 528 -6.63 -12.33 -17.37
CA ASP A 528 -5.65 -13.14 -16.63
C ASP A 528 -5.37 -14.48 -17.36
N LYS A 529 -6.38 -15.13 -17.95
CA LYS A 529 -6.18 -16.32 -18.79
C LYS A 529 -5.31 -16.02 -20.00
N GLU A 530 -5.52 -14.91 -20.70
CA GLU A 530 -4.67 -14.50 -21.82
C GLU A 530 -3.23 -14.22 -21.41
N ARG A 531 -3.01 -13.59 -20.25
CA ARG A 531 -1.67 -13.35 -19.71
C ARG A 531 -0.96 -14.67 -19.36
N GLN A 532 -1.67 -15.64 -18.78
CA GLN A 532 -1.13 -16.97 -18.45
C GLN A 532 -0.78 -17.77 -19.72
N LEU A 533 -1.66 -17.78 -20.72
CA LEU A 533 -1.43 -18.40 -22.02
C LEU A 533 -0.23 -17.76 -22.74
N GLY A 534 -0.12 -16.44 -22.70
CA GLY A 534 1.04 -15.72 -23.23
C GLY A 534 2.35 -16.10 -22.53
N CYS A 535 2.33 -16.36 -21.22
CA CYS A 535 3.50 -16.85 -20.47
C CYS A 535 3.85 -18.30 -20.81
N LEU A 536 2.85 -19.19 -20.97
CA LEU A 536 3.05 -20.58 -21.37
C LEU A 536 3.63 -20.68 -22.78
N ARG A 537 3.04 -19.99 -23.76
CA ARG A 537 3.56 -19.93 -25.15
C ARG A 537 4.98 -19.40 -25.24
N ARG A 538 5.39 -18.46 -24.37
CA ARG A 538 6.79 -18.00 -24.30
C ARG A 538 7.71 -19.04 -23.69
N LYS A 539 7.27 -19.81 -22.68
CA LYS A 539 8.03 -20.93 -22.12
C LYS A 539 8.23 -22.04 -23.14
N GLU A 540 7.19 -22.41 -23.88
CA GLU A 540 7.26 -23.41 -24.94
C GLU A 540 8.23 -22.99 -26.07
N LYS A 541 8.19 -21.70 -26.48
CA LYS A 541 9.15 -21.16 -27.45
C LYS A 541 10.59 -21.15 -26.94
N LEU A 542 10.82 -21.03 -25.63
CA LEU A 542 12.16 -21.09 -25.04
C LEU A 542 12.66 -22.53 -24.88
N LEU A 543 11.77 -23.47 -24.60
CA LEU A 543 12.08 -24.90 -24.51
C LEU A 543 12.24 -25.56 -25.88
N GLY A 544 11.60 -25.06 -26.93
CA GLY A 544 11.75 -25.55 -28.33
C GLY A 544 12.93 -24.94 -29.11
N LYS A 545 13.80 -24.18 -28.44
CA LYS A 545 15.03 -23.60 -29.00
C LYS A 545 16.33 -24.27 -28.50
N ASN A 546 16.22 -25.43 -27.84
CA ASN A 546 17.36 -26.25 -27.47
C ASN A 546 17.46 -27.47 -28.41
#